data_b5e0c89183337edc9bf87d355a04476e
#
_entry.id   b5e0c89183337edc9bf87d355a04476e
#
_cell.length_a   1.000
_cell.length_b   1.000
_cell.length_c   1.000
_cell.angle_alpha   90.00
_cell.angle_beta   90.00
_cell.angle_gamma   90.00
#
_symmetry.space_group_name_H-M   'P 1'
#
loop_
_entity.id
_entity.type
_entity.pdbx_description
1 polymer ?
#
loop_
_entity_poly.entity_id
_entity_poly.type
_entity_poly.pdbx_seq_one_letter_code
_entity_poly.pdbx_strand_id
1 'polypeptide(L)'
;MRTVVVRYETKPDRADENQLLVEKVFAELAERRPDNFRYATFRLEDGVTFVHIVNETDDGSNPIPLTDIAAFREFQREIADRCAVQPVPSGATIVGSHRFFPTE
;
A
#
# COMPACT_ATOMS: atom_id res chain seq x y z
N MET A 1 -14.75 -9.52 -0.85
CA MET A 1 -13.85 -8.50 -0.23
C MET A 1 -12.60 -9.19 0.26
N ARG A 2 -11.46 -8.65 -0.06
CA ARG A 2 -10.16 -9.24 0.31
C ARG A 2 -9.28 -8.18 0.96
N THR A 3 -8.68 -8.54 2.10
CA THR A 3 -7.75 -7.67 2.79
C THR A 3 -6.37 -8.30 2.80
N VAL A 4 -5.37 -7.51 2.42
CA VAL A 4 -3.97 -7.95 2.40
C VAL A 4 -3.15 -6.94 3.19
N VAL A 5 -2.29 -7.46 4.07
CA VAL A 5 -1.34 -6.65 4.84
C VAL A 5 0.07 -7.02 4.39
N VAL A 6 0.87 -6.02 4.07
CA VAL A 6 2.25 -6.21 3.66
C VAL A 6 3.15 -5.45 4.61
N ARG A 7 4.11 -6.13 5.21
CA ARG A 7 5.09 -5.52 6.10
C ARG A 7 6.49 -5.76 5.58
N TYR A 8 7.34 -4.75 5.65
CA TYR A 8 8.75 -4.85 5.27
C TYR A 8 9.56 -3.78 6.00
N GLU A 9 10.88 -3.95 5.99
CA GLU A 9 11.79 -2.95 6.56
C GLU A 9 12.78 -2.54 5.47
N THR A 10 12.93 -1.24 5.28
CA THR A 10 13.93 -0.71 4.36
C THR A 10 15.28 -0.63 5.03
N LYS A 11 16.34 -0.55 4.22
CA LYS A 11 17.64 -0.11 4.71
C LYS A 11 17.50 1.34 5.21
N PRO A 12 18.20 1.72 6.30
CA PRO A 12 18.01 3.07 6.87
C PRO A 12 18.26 4.20 5.89
N ASP A 13 19.23 4.06 4.98
CA ASP A 13 19.55 5.07 3.98
C ASP A 13 18.61 5.07 2.78
N ARG A 14 17.67 4.13 2.72
CA ARG A 14 16.70 4.02 1.63
C ARG A 14 15.25 4.28 2.08
N ALA A 15 15.04 4.58 3.37
CA ALA A 15 13.69 4.75 3.90
C ALA A 15 12.97 5.97 3.34
N ASP A 16 13.66 7.10 3.23
CA ASP A 16 13.06 8.32 2.69
C ASP A 16 12.75 8.18 1.21
N GLU A 17 13.61 7.53 0.45
CA GLU A 17 13.37 7.21 -0.96
C GLU A 17 12.10 6.36 -1.09
N ASN A 18 11.96 5.34 -0.22
CA ASN A 18 10.80 4.47 -0.24
C ASN A 18 9.51 5.25 0.04
N GLN A 19 9.55 6.17 1.00
CA GLN A 19 8.40 7.02 1.31
C GLN A 19 8.00 7.87 0.11
N LEU A 20 8.96 8.47 -0.59
CA LEU A 20 8.66 9.27 -1.78
C LEU A 20 8.00 8.43 -2.87
N LEU A 21 8.46 7.19 -3.08
CA LEU A 21 7.84 6.29 -4.06
C LEU A 21 6.40 5.93 -3.67
N VAL A 22 6.15 5.72 -2.37
CA VAL A 22 4.81 5.47 -1.87
C VAL A 22 3.92 6.70 -2.06
N GLU A 23 4.43 7.89 -1.77
CA GLU A 23 3.66 9.13 -1.94
C GLU A 23 3.24 9.33 -3.39
N LYS A 24 4.08 8.95 -4.34
CA LYS A 24 3.72 9.00 -5.77
C LYS A 24 2.57 8.06 -6.11
N VAL A 25 2.51 6.89 -5.47
CA VAL A 25 1.39 5.97 -5.65
C VAL A 25 0.08 6.65 -5.24
N PHE A 26 0.06 7.27 -4.06
CA PHE A 26 -1.16 7.92 -3.56
C PHE A 26 -1.53 9.15 -4.38
N ALA A 27 -0.55 9.87 -4.93
CA ALA A 27 -0.82 11.00 -5.83
C ALA A 27 -1.55 10.52 -7.09
N GLU A 28 -1.10 9.41 -7.68
CA GLU A 28 -1.76 8.86 -8.86
C GLU A 28 -3.15 8.31 -8.51
N LEU A 29 -3.30 7.67 -7.35
CA LEU A 29 -4.61 7.19 -6.91
C LEU A 29 -5.59 8.34 -6.72
N ALA A 30 -5.16 9.46 -6.15
CA ALA A 30 -5.99 10.64 -5.98
C ALA A 30 -6.45 11.21 -7.33
N GLU A 31 -5.62 11.08 -8.35
CA GLU A 31 -5.92 11.55 -9.71
C GLU A 31 -6.87 10.59 -10.43
N ARG A 32 -6.59 9.30 -10.38
CA ARG A 32 -7.34 8.28 -11.14
C ARG A 32 -8.59 7.79 -10.43
N ARG A 33 -8.64 7.90 -9.10
CA ARG A 33 -9.81 7.58 -8.25
C ARG A 33 -10.42 6.20 -8.50
N PRO A 34 -9.64 5.11 -8.43
CA PRO A 34 -10.23 3.78 -8.48
C PRO A 34 -11.13 3.56 -7.26
N ASP A 35 -12.21 2.81 -7.43
CA ASP A 35 -13.17 2.57 -6.35
C ASP A 35 -13.30 1.10 -5.97
N ASN A 36 -12.40 0.26 -6.48
CA ASN A 36 -12.40 -1.17 -6.22
C ASN A 36 -11.48 -1.59 -5.06
N PHE A 37 -10.82 -0.64 -4.41
CA PHE A 37 -10.01 -0.94 -3.24
C PHE A 37 -9.83 0.30 -2.36
N ARG A 38 -9.47 0.04 -1.10
CA ARG A 38 -9.02 1.05 -0.14
C ARG A 38 -7.60 0.70 0.22
N TYR A 39 -6.75 1.71 0.35
CA TYR A 39 -5.32 1.50 0.50
C TYR A 39 -4.77 2.50 1.51
N ALA A 40 -3.94 2.04 2.44
CA ALA A 40 -3.22 2.91 3.37
C ALA A 40 -1.82 2.36 3.58
N THR A 41 -0.87 3.25 3.77
CA THR A 41 0.50 2.90 4.10
C THR A 41 0.93 3.64 5.35
N PHE A 42 1.59 2.94 6.25
CA PHE A 42 2.10 3.48 7.50
C PHE A 42 3.60 3.29 7.55
N ARG A 43 4.30 4.31 8.04
CA ARG A 43 5.72 4.23 8.39
C ARG A 43 5.80 4.24 9.91
N LEU A 44 6.41 3.22 10.49
CA LEU A 44 6.45 3.08 11.93
C LEU A 44 7.51 4.01 12.54
N GLU A 45 7.50 4.14 13.88
CA GLU A 45 8.37 5.06 14.60
C GLU A 45 9.86 4.75 14.46
N ASP A 46 10.19 3.49 14.14
CA ASP A 46 11.59 3.11 13.91
C ASP A 46 12.16 3.75 12.63
N GLY A 47 11.30 4.36 11.81
CA GLY A 47 11.70 5.06 10.61
C GLY A 47 12.01 4.18 9.41
N VAL A 48 12.02 2.86 9.58
CA VAL A 48 12.40 1.92 8.51
C VAL A 48 11.32 0.89 8.21
N THR A 49 10.38 0.65 9.12
CA THR A 49 9.31 -0.33 8.91
C THR A 49 8.12 0.33 8.24
N PHE A 50 7.64 -0.29 7.18
CA PHE A 50 6.45 0.15 6.44
C PHE A 50 5.40 -0.94 6.48
N VAL A 51 4.14 -0.55 6.64
CA VAL A 51 2.99 -1.46 6.61
C VAL A 51 2.01 -0.93 5.58
N HIS A 52 1.63 -1.76 4.63
CA HIS A 52 0.61 -1.46 3.64
C HIS A 52 -0.62 -2.29 3.93
N ILE A 53 -1.78 -1.67 3.88
CA ILE A 53 -3.06 -2.36 4.02
C ILE A 53 -3.89 -2.06 2.78
N VAL A 54 -4.30 -3.13 2.08
CA VAL A 54 -5.16 -3.01 0.89
C VAL A 54 -6.42 -3.80 1.16
N ASN A 55 -7.57 -3.16 0.99
CA ASN A 55 -8.87 -3.80 1.08
C ASN A 55 -9.53 -3.72 -0.29
N GLU A 56 -9.66 -4.87 -0.97
CA GLU A 56 -10.20 -4.95 -2.32
C GLU A 56 -11.68 -5.36 -2.29
N THR A 57 -12.46 -4.82 -3.20
CA THR A 57 -13.86 -5.16 -3.40
C THR A 57 -14.08 -5.47 -4.89
N ASP A 58 -15.10 -6.30 -5.18
CA ASP A 58 -15.40 -6.71 -6.55
C ASP A 58 -16.41 -5.77 -7.22
N ASP A 59 -16.98 -4.81 -6.49
CA ASP A 59 -18.06 -3.95 -6.97
C ASP A 59 -17.64 -2.48 -6.99
N GLY A 60 -17.07 -2.03 -8.06
CA GLY A 60 -16.72 -0.63 -8.24
C GLY A 60 -17.21 -0.14 -9.59
N SER A 61 -17.50 1.14 -9.71
CA SER A 61 -17.88 1.76 -10.97
C SER A 61 -16.65 2.22 -11.77
N ASN A 62 -15.49 2.30 -11.11
CA ASN A 62 -14.23 2.66 -11.75
C ASN A 62 -13.12 1.71 -11.26
N PRO A 63 -13.24 0.41 -11.58
CA PRO A 63 -12.25 -0.56 -11.11
C PRO A 63 -10.96 -0.45 -11.90
N ILE A 64 -9.87 -0.16 -11.20
CA ILE A 64 -8.52 -0.10 -11.78
C ILE A 64 -7.66 -1.07 -11.00
N PRO A 65 -7.05 -2.08 -11.64
CA PRO A 65 -6.11 -2.95 -10.94
C PRO A 65 -4.92 -2.14 -10.41
N LEU A 66 -4.46 -2.44 -9.21
CA LEU A 66 -3.33 -1.73 -8.63
C LEU A 66 -2.09 -1.83 -9.52
N THR A 67 -1.94 -2.95 -10.24
CA THR A 67 -0.85 -3.15 -11.19
C THR A 67 -0.91 -2.23 -12.41
N ASP A 68 -2.05 -1.58 -12.66
CA ASP A 68 -2.18 -0.59 -13.73
C ASP A 68 -1.78 0.82 -13.28
N ILE A 69 -1.50 0.99 -12.00
CA ILE A 69 -1.01 2.26 -11.46
C ILE A 69 0.49 2.33 -11.74
N ALA A 70 0.89 3.26 -12.61
CA ALA A 70 2.29 3.38 -13.03
C ALA A 70 3.23 3.63 -11.85
N ALA A 71 2.83 4.48 -10.92
CA ALA A 71 3.63 4.77 -9.73
C ALA A 71 3.77 3.52 -8.84
N PHE A 72 2.78 2.63 -8.81
CA PHE A 72 2.88 1.39 -8.06
C PHE A 72 3.90 0.44 -8.69
N ARG A 73 3.93 0.36 -10.02
CA ARG A 73 4.96 -0.43 -10.73
C ARG A 73 6.35 0.13 -10.47
N GLU A 74 6.49 1.45 -10.46
CA GLU A 74 7.75 2.11 -10.15
C GLU A 74 8.19 1.82 -8.71
N PHE A 75 7.25 1.86 -7.76
CA PHE A 75 7.51 1.52 -6.36
C PHE A 75 7.99 0.07 -6.22
N GLN A 76 7.39 -0.85 -6.94
CA GLN A 76 7.77 -2.28 -6.86
C GLN A 76 9.10 -2.59 -7.54
N ARG A 77 9.52 -1.76 -8.50
CA ARG A 77 10.83 -1.93 -9.14
C ARG A 77 11.91 -1.71 -8.09
N GLU A 78 12.81 -2.64 -7.94
CA GLU A 78 13.94 -2.54 -7.02
C GLU A 78 13.55 -2.51 -5.53
N ILE A 79 12.31 -2.87 -5.17
CA ILE A 79 11.94 -2.90 -3.75
C ILE A 79 12.81 -3.88 -2.97
N ALA A 80 13.22 -4.98 -3.59
CA ALA A 80 14.11 -5.95 -2.95
C ALA A 80 15.45 -5.32 -2.57
N ASP A 81 15.98 -4.42 -3.40
CA ASP A 81 17.24 -3.74 -3.13
C ASP A 81 17.10 -2.69 -2.02
N ARG A 82 15.91 -2.10 -1.87
CA ARG A 82 15.68 -1.11 -0.81
C ARG A 82 15.47 -1.75 0.55
N CYS A 83 15.12 -3.03 0.60
CA CYS A 83 14.67 -3.67 1.83
C CYS A 83 15.77 -4.44 2.54
N ALA A 84 15.85 -4.28 3.86
CA ALA A 84 16.64 -5.14 4.75
C ALA A 84 15.83 -6.39 5.11
N VAL A 85 14.49 -6.24 5.26
CA VAL A 85 13.54 -7.34 5.44
C VAL A 85 12.53 -7.25 4.31
N GLN A 86 12.46 -8.31 3.51
CA GLN A 86 11.66 -8.33 2.29
C GLN A 86 10.16 -8.27 2.57
N PRO A 87 9.36 -7.68 1.67
CA PRO A 87 7.91 -7.63 1.84
C PRO A 87 7.30 -9.03 1.88
N VAL A 88 6.41 -9.23 2.84
CA VAL A 88 5.66 -10.47 2.96
C VAL A 88 4.17 -10.14 2.96
N PRO A 89 3.47 -10.39 1.85
CA PRO A 89 2.02 -10.18 1.81
C PRO A 89 1.30 -11.28 2.60
N SER A 90 0.34 -10.88 3.40
CA SER A 90 -0.48 -11.81 4.17
C SER A 90 -1.94 -11.45 4.00
N GLY A 91 -2.77 -12.44 3.65
CA GLY A 91 -4.22 -12.26 3.69
C GLY A 91 -4.66 -12.01 5.12
N ALA A 92 -5.63 -11.13 5.31
CA ALA A 92 -6.09 -10.74 6.64
C ALA A 92 -7.60 -10.73 6.71
N THR A 93 -8.13 -10.98 7.89
CA THR A 93 -9.57 -10.88 8.18
C THR A 93 -9.81 -9.66 9.04
N ILE A 94 -10.78 -8.85 8.66
CA ILE A 94 -11.18 -7.69 9.47
C ILE A 94 -11.93 -8.22 10.69
N VAL A 95 -11.34 -8.06 11.85
CA VAL A 95 -11.96 -8.50 13.12
C VAL A 95 -12.93 -7.45 13.61
N GLY A 96 -12.64 -6.17 13.35
CA GLY A 96 -13.49 -5.06 13.73
C GLY A 96 -12.91 -3.78 13.18
N SER A 97 -13.75 -2.74 13.11
CA SER A 97 -13.30 -1.42 12.70
C SER A 97 -14.24 -0.37 13.29
N HIS A 98 -13.72 0.82 13.50
CA HIS A 98 -14.51 1.95 13.96
C HIS A 98 -14.06 3.16 13.17
N ARG A 99 -14.91 3.62 12.26
CA ARG A 99 -14.65 4.80 11.40
C ARG A 99 -13.39 4.68 10.54
N PHE A 100 -12.85 3.48 10.40
CA PHE A 100 -11.65 3.25 9.59
C PHE A 100 -11.99 3.26 8.11
N PHE A 101 -13.17 2.80 7.74
CA PHE A 101 -13.63 2.78 6.35
C PHE A 101 -14.74 3.83 6.16
N PRO A 102 -14.72 4.57 5.03
CA PRO A 102 -15.68 5.68 4.82
C PRO A 102 -17.15 5.29 4.84
N THR A 103 -17.46 4.01 4.64
CA THR A 103 -18.83 3.51 4.54
C THR A 103 -19.39 3.01 5.88
N GLU A 104 -18.66 3.14 6.95
CA GLU A 104 -19.12 2.68 8.26
C GLU A 104 -20.05 3.67 8.94
#